data_0f46250ec28b7fbaffb838b367cee587
#
_entry.id   0f46250ec28b7fbaffb838b367cee587
#
_cell.length_a   1.000
_cell.length_b   1.000
_cell.length_c   1.000
_cell.angle_alpha   90.00
_cell.angle_beta   90.00
_cell.angle_gamma   90.00
#
_symmetry.space_group_name_H-M   'P 1'
#
loop_
_entity.id
_entity.type
_entity.pdbx_description
1 polymer ?
#
loop_
_entity_poly.entity_id
_entity_poly.type
_entity_poly.pdbx_seq_one_letter_code
_entity_poly.pdbx_strand_id
1 'polypeptide(L)'
;AQFKFRDTTNNYTATFTANRNGEVLIPGLAGNRIYEITEIKAPNGYIIDRRVHKVDLRGQGGKTYTLVLNNTPQQGAIKIVKQDGYTRQRLAGAQFKFRDTTNNYTATFTANRNGEVLIPGLAGNRIYEITEIKALNGYIIDRRVHKVDLRGQGGKTYTLVLNNTPQQGAIKIVKQDTDTRQRLAGAKFRFRDTTNNYTATFTANGNGEVLIPGLSSNRIYEITEIQAPTGYSLDSRVHRIDLRGQGTKTYTLVLNNKANYGAIRIIKQDVESKEPLAGAVFEWKDTTNDYTQRVTTGWDGTVTISGLSVNRVYEIREVQAPAGYSRNTTPTRVSLTQNHAGQTIAIVRENRKIPVYNPPPPTYWPGYIPPVTYYNPPVYYNPPKYYYRGCVMVIVVVCW
;
A
#
# COMPACT_ATOMS: atom_id res chain seq x y z
N ALA A 1 52.04 21.80 -26.93
CA ALA A 1 52.55 21.21 -28.16
C ALA A 1 54.08 21.17 -28.14
N GLN A 2 54.66 20.23 -28.84
CA GLN A 2 56.10 20.21 -29.13
C GLN A 2 56.30 20.10 -30.63
N PHE A 3 57.28 20.86 -31.13
CA PHE A 3 57.59 20.96 -32.54
C PHE A 3 59.04 20.60 -32.83
N LYS A 4 59.27 19.77 -33.83
CA LYS A 4 60.60 19.57 -34.45
C LYS A 4 60.81 20.64 -35.49
N PHE A 5 61.88 21.39 -35.33
CA PHE A 5 62.42 22.35 -36.29
C PHE A 5 63.53 21.66 -37.08
N ARG A 6 63.64 21.93 -38.37
CA ARG A 6 64.74 21.49 -39.24
C ARG A 6 65.17 22.60 -40.19
N ASP A 7 66.43 22.89 -40.21
CA ASP A 7 67.06 23.71 -41.25
C ASP A 7 67.37 22.83 -42.45
N THR A 8 66.73 23.10 -43.60
CA THR A 8 66.86 22.26 -44.83
C THR A 8 68.24 22.40 -45.46
N THR A 9 69.04 23.39 -45.13
CA THR A 9 70.37 23.67 -45.75
C THR A 9 71.47 22.81 -45.14
N ASN A 10 71.40 22.62 -43.80
CA ASN A 10 72.48 21.92 -43.09
C ASN A 10 71.97 20.74 -42.25
N ASN A 11 70.66 20.40 -42.37
CA ASN A 11 69.98 19.33 -41.64
C ASN A 11 69.99 19.51 -40.13
N TYR A 12 70.33 20.69 -39.59
CA TYR A 12 70.22 20.96 -38.16
C TYR A 12 68.80 20.78 -37.68
N THR A 13 68.62 20.08 -36.57
CA THR A 13 67.29 19.86 -35.95
C THR A 13 67.30 20.28 -34.51
N ALA A 14 66.18 20.87 -34.07
CA ALA A 14 65.93 21.22 -32.65
C ALA A 14 64.47 20.94 -32.29
N THR A 15 64.20 20.79 -31.01
CA THR A 15 62.82 20.61 -30.51
C THR A 15 62.45 21.82 -29.66
N PHE A 16 61.27 22.35 -29.91
CA PHE A 16 60.72 23.49 -29.18
C PHE A 16 59.39 23.10 -28.56
N THR A 17 59.17 23.59 -27.33
CA THR A 17 57.88 23.37 -26.61
C THR A 17 57.14 24.71 -26.56
N ALA A 18 55.88 24.71 -26.97
CA ALA A 18 55.01 25.89 -26.85
C ALA A 18 54.81 26.31 -25.39
N ASN A 19 54.86 27.60 -25.19
CA ASN A 19 54.59 28.23 -23.86
C ASN A 19 53.10 28.09 -23.52
N ARG A 20 52.68 28.71 -22.40
CA ARG A 20 51.28 28.68 -21.94
C ARG A 20 50.29 29.36 -22.90
N ASN A 21 50.76 30.28 -23.76
CA ASN A 21 49.97 30.96 -24.79
C ASN A 21 49.89 30.15 -26.09
N GLY A 22 50.54 28.99 -26.16
CA GLY A 22 50.59 28.17 -27.37
C GLY A 22 51.67 28.62 -28.36
N GLU A 23 52.62 29.47 -27.97
CA GLU A 23 53.59 30.11 -28.87
C GLU A 23 55.00 29.51 -28.68
N VAL A 24 55.70 29.46 -29.80
CA VAL A 24 57.14 29.16 -29.87
C VAL A 24 57.82 30.30 -30.64
N LEU A 25 58.82 30.94 -30.04
CA LEU A 25 59.66 31.89 -30.71
C LEU A 25 61.03 31.24 -31.02
N ILE A 26 61.41 31.24 -32.28
CA ILE A 26 62.72 30.72 -32.73
C ILE A 26 63.52 31.90 -33.28
N PRO A 27 64.37 32.51 -32.50
CA PRO A 27 65.18 33.68 -32.91
C PRO A 27 66.42 33.25 -33.71
N GLY A 28 67.05 34.21 -34.39
CA GLY A 28 68.36 34.05 -35.00
C GLY A 28 68.41 33.24 -36.29
N LEU A 29 67.23 33.11 -36.98
CA LEU A 29 67.13 32.38 -38.23
C LEU A 29 67.68 33.18 -39.38
N ALA A 30 68.47 32.53 -40.29
CA ALA A 30 69.01 33.16 -41.47
C ALA A 30 67.91 33.45 -42.51
N GLY A 31 67.73 34.69 -42.97
CA GLY A 31 66.72 35.16 -43.89
C GLY A 31 66.93 34.72 -45.35
N ASN A 32 67.79 33.77 -45.62
CA ASN A 32 68.06 33.20 -46.98
C ASN A 32 67.80 31.67 -47.04
N ARG A 33 67.07 31.11 -46.06
CA ARG A 33 66.86 29.65 -45.92
C ARG A 33 65.41 29.28 -45.85
N ILE A 34 65.19 27.96 -46.06
CA ILE A 34 63.89 27.28 -45.86
C ILE A 34 64.01 26.41 -44.62
N TYR A 35 63.03 26.48 -43.76
CA TYR A 35 62.89 25.69 -42.54
C TYR A 35 61.67 24.79 -42.61
N GLU A 36 61.71 23.67 -41.92
CA GLU A 36 60.61 22.75 -41.78
C GLU A 36 60.19 22.68 -40.29
N ILE A 37 58.88 22.80 -40.03
CA ILE A 37 58.28 22.65 -38.74
C ILE A 37 57.31 21.47 -38.78
N THR A 38 57.47 20.53 -37.83
CA THR A 38 56.60 19.37 -37.70
C THR A 38 56.17 19.26 -36.25
N GLU A 39 54.89 19.13 -35.99
CA GLU A 39 54.43 18.84 -34.65
C GLU A 39 54.80 17.39 -34.30
N ILE A 40 55.53 17.19 -33.19
CA ILE A 40 55.95 15.87 -32.68
C ILE A 40 55.15 15.43 -31.45
N LYS A 41 54.43 16.38 -30.79
CA LYS A 41 53.54 16.12 -29.69
C LYS A 41 52.45 17.17 -29.64
N ALA A 42 51.19 16.77 -29.80
CA ALA A 42 50.02 17.62 -29.60
C ALA A 42 49.73 17.85 -28.10
N PRO A 43 48.98 18.88 -27.76
CA PRO A 43 48.42 19.00 -26.42
C PRO A 43 47.47 17.83 -26.13
N ASN A 44 47.33 17.49 -24.82
CA ASN A 44 46.40 16.44 -24.44
C ASN A 44 44.97 16.74 -24.91
N GLY A 45 44.28 15.73 -25.49
CA GLY A 45 42.94 15.89 -26.04
C GLY A 45 42.88 16.42 -27.47
N TYR A 46 44.03 16.59 -28.13
CA TYR A 46 44.10 17.01 -29.55
C TYR A 46 44.77 15.97 -30.42
N ILE A 47 44.39 15.97 -31.67
CA ILE A 47 45.02 15.17 -32.74
C ILE A 47 46.29 15.89 -33.18
N ILE A 48 47.39 15.13 -33.23
CA ILE A 48 48.69 15.67 -33.69
C ILE A 48 48.63 15.98 -35.19
N ASP A 49 49.13 17.15 -35.61
CA ASP A 49 49.35 17.50 -37.00
C ASP A 49 50.71 17.00 -37.44
N ARG A 50 50.76 15.89 -38.14
CA ARG A 50 52.00 15.26 -38.64
C ARG A 50 52.51 15.84 -39.94
N ARG A 51 51.86 16.88 -40.48
CA ARG A 51 52.31 17.53 -41.72
C ARG A 51 53.61 18.26 -41.47
N VAL A 52 54.45 18.27 -42.52
CA VAL A 52 55.67 19.09 -42.52
C VAL A 52 55.32 20.47 -43.08
N HIS A 53 55.43 21.50 -42.29
CA HIS A 53 55.16 22.88 -42.67
C HIS A 53 56.45 23.56 -43.07
N LYS A 54 56.59 23.96 -44.35
CA LYS A 54 57.74 24.66 -44.84
C LYS A 54 57.59 26.16 -44.62
N VAL A 55 58.61 26.78 -44.04
CA VAL A 55 58.72 28.21 -43.83
C VAL A 55 59.88 28.73 -44.64
N ASP A 56 59.54 29.46 -45.72
CA ASP A 56 60.53 30.08 -46.60
C ASP A 56 60.81 31.50 -46.12
N LEU A 57 62.04 31.72 -45.60
CA LEU A 57 62.49 33.03 -45.13
C LEU A 57 63.39 33.75 -46.14
N ARG A 58 63.52 33.23 -47.36
CA ARG A 58 64.32 33.88 -48.42
C ARG A 58 63.72 35.25 -48.76
N GLY A 59 64.55 36.30 -48.68
CA GLY A 59 64.09 37.66 -48.89
C GLY A 59 63.29 38.29 -47.70
N GLN A 60 63.21 37.61 -46.57
CA GLN A 60 62.48 38.09 -45.39
C GLN A 60 63.38 38.53 -44.24
N GLY A 61 64.66 38.84 -44.51
CA GLY A 61 65.63 39.24 -43.51
C GLY A 61 65.11 40.38 -42.60
N GLY A 62 65.35 40.27 -41.29
CA GLY A 62 64.93 41.24 -40.27
C GLY A 62 63.41 41.24 -39.92
N LYS A 63 62.63 40.36 -40.54
CA LYS A 63 61.19 40.28 -40.23
C LYS A 63 60.84 39.04 -39.42
N THR A 64 59.80 39.16 -38.61
CA THR A 64 59.19 38.00 -37.89
C THR A 64 58.16 37.34 -38.85
N TYR A 65 58.36 36.06 -39.12
CA TYR A 65 57.35 35.23 -39.81
C TYR A 65 56.50 34.51 -38.80
N THR A 66 55.16 34.58 -38.92
CA THR A 66 54.21 33.87 -38.06
C THR A 66 53.61 32.68 -38.79
N LEU A 67 53.83 31.47 -38.26
CA LEU A 67 53.16 30.23 -38.71
C LEU A 67 52.09 29.86 -37.71
N VAL A 68 50.82 29.82 -38.14
CA VAL A 68 49.70 29.40 -37.32
C VAL A 68 49.37 27.93 -37.63
N LEU A 69 49.45 27.09 -36.61
CA LEU A 69 49.11 25.66 -36.70
C LEU A 69 47.90 25.39 -35.80
N ASN A 70 46.88 24.72 -36.40
CA ASN A 70 45.63 24.41 -35.71
C ASN A 70 45.53 22.92 -35.44
N ASN A 71 45.32 22.54 -34.21
CA ASN A 71 45.04 21.16 -33.83
C ASN A 71 43.50 20.92 -33.71
N THR A 72 43.07 19.75 -34.18
CA THR A 72 41.68 19.32 -34.00
C THR A 72 41.51 18.61 -32.68
N PRO A 73 40.52 18.96 -31.86
CA PRO A 73 40.20 18.19 -30.62
C PRO A 73 39.88 16.74 -30.93
N GLN A 74 40.45 15.82 -30.18
CA GLN A 74 39.99 14.43 -30.19
C GLN A 74 38.56 14.35 -29.70
N GLN A 75 37.77 13.51 -30.35
CA GLN A 75 36.37 13.26 -29.87
C GLN A 75 36.37 12.23 -28.75
N GLY A 76 35.58 12.49 -27.72
CA GLY A 76 35.27 11.57 -26.64
C GLY A 76 33.79 11.24 -26.57
N ALA A 77 33.38 10.60 -25.49
CA ALA A 77 31.99 10.30 -25.23
C ALA A 77 31.68 10.45 -23.73
N ILE A 78 30.42 10.72 -23.42
CA ILE A 78 29.88 10.62 -22.08
C ILE A 78 28.88 9.46 -22.04
N LYS A 79 29.10 8.53 -21.11
CA LYS A 79 28.16 7.47 -20.76
C LYS A 79 27.51 7.83 -19.43
N ILE A 80 26.18 8.05 -19.41
CA ILE A 80 25.41 8.21 -18.20
C ILE A 80 24.86 6.85 -17.81
N VAL A 81 24.98 6.51 -16.52
CA VAL A 81 24.43 5.31 -15.90
C VAL A 81 23.48 5.75 -14.83
N LYS A 82 22.19 5.52 -15.03
CA LYS A 82 21.13 5.85 -14.08
C LYS A 82 20.75 4.62 -13.27
N GLN A 83 20.75 4.74 -11.95
CA GLN A 83 20.45 3.62 -11.06
C GLN A 83 19.79 4.07 -9.74
N ASP A 84 19.15 3.11 -9.06
CA ASP A 84 18.66 3.26 -7.70
C ASP A 84 19.84 3.43 -6.72
N GLY A 85 19.75 4.38 -5.82
CA GLY A 85 20.81 4.70 -4.87
C GLY A 85 21.10 3.59 -3.85
N TYR A 86 20.11 2.74 -3.55
CA TYR A 86 20.21 1.67 -2.57
C TYR A 86 20.45 0.30 -3.21
N THR A 87 19.61 -0.06 -4.17
CA THR A 87 19.62 -1.40 -4.78
C THR A 87 20.57 -1.54 -5.96
N ARG A 88 21.05 -0.40 -6.50
CA ARG A 88 21.85 -0.33 -7.75
C ARG A 88 21.10 -0.82 -8.99
N GLN A 89 19.80 -1.08 -8.88
CA GLN A 89 18.97 -1.43 -10.04
C GLN A 89 19.00 -0.29 -11.07
N ARG A 90 19.14 -0.64 -12.34
CA ARG A 90 19.16 0.31 -13.46
C ARG A 90 17.78 0.93 -13.69
N LEU A 91 17.75 2.25 -13.91
CA LEU A 91 16.52 3.03 -14.06
C LEU A 91 16.36 3.50 -15.52
N ALA A 92 15.53 2.80 -16.28
CA ALA A 92 15.17 3.16 -17.66
C ALA A 92 14.21 4.36 -17.67
N GLY A 93 14.23 5.14 -18.76
CA GLY A 93 13.26 6.20 -19.01
C GLY A 93 13.52 7.53 -18.29
N ALA A 94 14.57 7.64 -17.46
CA ALA A 94 15.03 8.92 -16.95
C ALA A 94 15.50 9.81 -18.10
N GLN A 95 15.20 11.11 -18.02
CA GLN A 95 15.58 12.07 -19.07
C GLN A 95 16.59 13.08 -18.55
N PHE A 96 17.57 13.36 -19.39
CA PHE A 96 18.69 14.26 -19.07
C PHE A 96 18.78 15.37 -20.12
N LYS A 97 18.89 16.60 -19.61
CA LYS A 97 19.32 17.76 -20.40
C LYS A 97 20.84 17.75 -20.46
N PHE A 98 21.39 17.69 -21.64
CA PHE A 98 22.80 17.91 -21.96
C PHE A 98 22.99 19.37 -22.36
N ARG A 99 24.11 19.97 -21.96
CA ARG A 99 24.53 21.30 -22.39
C ARG A 99 26.04 21.34 -22.65
N ASP A 100 26.42 21.81 -23.82
CA ASP A 100 27.80 22.21 -24.11
C ASP A 100 28.02 23.63 -23.58
N THR A 101 28.93 23.80 -22.61
CA THR A 101 29.16 25.10 -21.98
C THR A 101 29.88 26.12 -22.88
N THR A 102 30.46 25.67 -24.01
CA THR A 102 31.23 26.52 -24.92
C THR A 102 30.33 27.29 -25.89
N ASN A 103 29.28 26.62 -26.43
CA ASN A 103 28.39 27.20 -27.45
C ASN A 103 26.91 27.20 -27.00
N ASN A 104 26.63 26.83 -25.77
CA ASN A 104 25.29 26.70 -25.21
C ASN A 104 24.35 25.72 -25.93
N TYR A 105 24.87 24.85 -26.79
CA TYR A 105 24.08 23.80 -27.42
C TYR A 105 23.46 22.91 -26.34
N THR A 106 22.15 22.60 -26.51
CA THR A 106 21.42 21.71 -25.60
C THR A 106 20.73 20.61 -26.36
N ALA A 107 20.67 19.42 -25.73
CA ALA A 107 19.92 18.27 -26.23
C ALA A 107 19.31 17.50 -25.05
N THR A 108 18.30 16.69 -25.34
CA THR A 108 17.67 15.80 -24.36
C THR A 108 17.91 14.36 -24.71
N PHE A 109 18.32 13.57 -23.73
CA PHE A 109 18.58 12.14 -23.87
C PHE A 109 17.74 11.35 -22.87
N THR A 110 17.26 10.17 -23.30
CA THR A 110 16.47 9.26 -22.46
C THR A 110 17.26 7.99 -22.19
N ALA A 111 17.34 7.58 -20.94
CA ALA A 111 17.98 6.33 -20.54
C ALA A 111 17.24 5.13 -21.14
N ASN A 112 17.99 4.25 -21.78
CA ASN A 112 17.50 3.02 -22.41
C ASN A 112 17.06 1.98 -21.36
N ARG A 113 16.68 0.78 -21.79
CA ARG A 113 16.25 -0.33 -20.90
C ARG A 113 17.31 -0.74 -19.87
N ASN A 114 18.59 -0.49 -20.16
CA ASN A 114 19.70 -0.75 -19.25
C ASN A 114 20.00 0.44 -18.30
N GLY A 115 19.17 1.48 -18.30
CA GLY A 115 19.40 2.70 -17.53
C GLY A 115 20.57 3.53 -18.05
N GLU A 116 20.93 3.42 -19.33
CA GLU A 116 22.13 4.04 -19.90
C GLU A 116 21.80 5.04 -21.02
N VAL A 117 22.62 6.10 -21.07
CA VAL A 117 22.70 7.01 -22.22
C VAL A 117 24.15 7.05 -22.67
N LEU A 118 24.40 6.93 -23.98
CA LEU A 118 25.71 7.19 -24.58
C LEU A 118 25.62 8.43 -25.46
N ILE A 119 26.50 9.41 -25.24
CA ILE A 119 26.62 10.65 -26.01
C ILE A 119 28.00 10.66 -26.66
N PRO A 120 28.15 10.18 -27.91
CA PRO A 120 29.42 10.12 -28.60
C PRO A 120 29.75 11.44 -29.32
N GLY A 121 30.94 11.54 -29.87
CA GLY A 121 31.37 12.63 -30.76
C GLY A 121 31.59 13.96 -30.07
N LEU A 122 31.82 13.95 -28.76
CA LEU A 122 32.04 15.15 -27.96
C LEU A 122 33.51 15.62 -28.06
N ALA A 123 33.69 16.92 -28.27
CA ALA A 123 35.04 17.48 -28.33
C ALA A 123 35.80 17.32 -26.99
N GLY A 124 36.96 16.68 -27.03
CA GLY A 124 37.81 16.35 -25.86
C GLY A 124 38.52 17.53 -25.24
N ASN A 125 38.14 18.77 -25.55
CA ASN A 125 38.70 20.02 -25.00
C ASN A 125 37.62 20.87 -24.33
N ARG A 126 36.41 20.30 -24.02
CA ARG A 126 35.28 21.06 -23.49
C ARG A 126 34.75 20.50 -22.18
N ILE A 127 33.94 21.32 -21.52
CA ILE A 127 33.15 20.95 -20.32
C ILE A 127 31.69 20.87 -20.75
N TYR A 128 31.03 19.85 -20.26
CA TYR A 128 29.60 19.57 -20.51
C TYR A 128 28.84 19.53 -19.19
N GLU A 129 27.58 19.90 -19.24
CA GLU A 129 26.66 19.85 -18.12
C GLU A 129 25.55 18.85 -18.38
N ILE A 130 25.28 18.00 -17.39
CA ILE A 130 24.21 17.01 -17.39
C ILE A 130 23.28 17.31 -16.22
N THR A 131 21.97 17.45 -16.50
CA THR A 131 20.93 17.66 -15.48
C THR A 131 19.79 16.71 -15.72
N GLU A 132 19.35 15.98 -14.71
CA GLU A 132 18.14 15.19 -14.82
C GLU A 132 16.91 16.10 -14.89
N ILE A 133 16.09 15.95 -15.92
CA ILE A 133 14.86 16.74 -16.13
C ILE A 133 13.60 15.91 -15.92
N LYS A 134 13.72 14.57 -15.89
CA LYS A 134 12.63 13.64 -15.55
C LYS A 134 13.20 12.38 -14.92
N ALA A 135 12.77 12.06 -13.71
CA ALA A 135 13.05 10.79 -13.05
C ALA A 135 12.07 9.70 -13.47
N LEU A 136 12.42 8.42 -13.24
CA LEU A 136 11.47 7.33 -13.32
C LEU A 136 10.37 7.52 -12.27
N ASN A 137 9.14 7.14 -12.60
CA ASN A 137 8.02 7.20 -11.64
C ASN A 137 8.36 6.44 -10.35
N GLY A 138 8.02 7.03 -9.20
CA GLY A 138 8.36 6.50 -7.89
C GLY A 138 9.74 6.91 -7.37
N TYR A 139 10.48 7.76 -8.10
CA TYR A 139 11.79 8.28 -7.68
C TYR A 139 11.78 9.80 -7.54
N ILE A 140 12.66 10.28 -6.66
CA ILE A 140 12.93 11.70 -6.48
C ILE A 140 13.92 12.11 -7.56
N ILE A 141 13.60 13.18 -8.32
CA ILE A 141 14.48 13.73 -9.36
C ILE A 141 15.72 14.38 -8.74
N ASP A 142 16.89 14.11 -9.33
CA ASP A 142 18.13 14.82 -9.00
C ASP A 142 18.29 16.05 -9.90
N ARG A 143 17.97 17.22 -9.36
CA ARG A 143 18.03 18.50 -10.08
C ARG A 143 19.43 19.13 -10.12
N ARG A 144 20.43 18.49 -9.55
CA ARG A 144 21.81 19.00 -9.56
C ARG A 144 22.36 19.03 -10.97
N VAL A 145 23.20 20.05 -11.25
CA VAL A 145 23.96 20.13 -12.50
C VAL A 145 25.28 19.38 -12.31
N HIS A 146 25.46 18.31 -13.06
CA HIS A 146 26.68 17.51 -13.05
C HIS A 146 27.61 17.97 -14.17
N LYS A 147 28.77 18.53 -13.81
CA LYS A 147 29.77 18.96 -14.78
C LYS A 147 30.69 17.80 -15.14
N VAL A 148 30.87 17.57 -16.44
CA VAL A 148 31.78 16.58 -17.00
C VAL A 148 32.86 17.31 -17.78
N ASP A 149 34.06 17.25 -17.28
CA ASP A 149 35.25 17.87 -17.91
C ASP A 149 35.95 16.82 -18.81
N LEU A 150 35.86 16.99 -20.12
CA LEU A 150 36.54 16.13 -21.09
C LEU A 150 37.90 16.74 -21.52
N ARG A 151 38.35 17.87 -20.98
CA ARG A 151 39.63 18.46 -21.34
C ARG A 151 40.76 17.49 -21.02
N GLY A 152 41.55 17.18 -22.05
CA GLY A 152 42.64 16.19 -21.94
C GLY A 152 42.15 14.70 -21.89
N GLN A 153 40.86 14.43 -22.10
CA GLN A 153 40.29 13.07 -22.12
C GLN A 153 39.86 12.61 -23.53
N GLY A 154 40.37 13.28 -24.58
CA GLY A 154 40.07 12.91 -25.94
C GLY A 154 40.30 11.41 -26.23
N GLY A 155 39.47 10.81 -27.04
CA GLY A 155 39.50 9.38 -27.36
C GLY A 155 38.89 8.47 -26.29
N LYS A 156 38.42 9.01 -25.14
CA LYS A 156 37.90 8.21 -24.01
C LYS A 156 36.40 8.41 -23.83
N THR A 157 35.78 7.42 -23.19
CA THR A 157 34.41 7.52 -22.71
C THR A 157 34.46 7.83 -21.19
N TYR A 158 33.88 8.96 -20.81
CA TYR A 158 33.67 9.29 -19.40
C TYR A 158 32.36 8.68 -18.91
N THR A 159 32.38 7.92 -17.80
CA THR A 159 31.18 7.33 -17.21
C THR A 159 30.72 8.17 -16.02
N LEU A 160 29.51 8.72 -16.10
CA LEU A 160 28.81 9.43 -15.06
C LEU A 160 27.73 8.54 -14.44
N VAL A 161 27.88 8.13 -13.19
CA VAL A 161 26.88 7.34 -12.44
C VAL A 161 26.00 8.28 -11.63
N LEU A 162 24.70 8.27 -11.91
CA LEU A 162 23.70 9.10 -11.26
C LEU A 162 22.70 8.21 -10.51
N ASN A 163 22.51 8.49 -9.22
CA ASN A 163 21.63 7.74 -8.34
C ASN A 163 20.35 8.52 -8.05
N ASN A 164 19.17 7.85 -8.10
CA ASN A 164 17.94 8.42 -7.56
C ASN A 164 17.51 7.68 -6.30
N THR A 165 16.87 8.43 -5.40
CA THR A 165 16.26 7.90 -4.18
C THR A 165 14.79 7.57 -4.46
N PRO A 166 14.28 6.38 -4.08
CA PRO A 166 12.85 6.08 -4.17
C PRO A 166 12.04 7.06 -3.33
N GLN A 167 10.87 7.44 -3.83
CA GLN A 167 9.85 8.12 -3.03
C GLN A 167 9.33 7.16 -1.97
N GLN A 168 8.76 7.68 -0.90
CA GLN A 168 8.14 6.88 0.15
C GLN A 168 6.63 7.03 0.09
N GLY A 169 5.93 5.92 0.01
CA GLY A 169 4.48 5.82 0.11
C GLY A 169 4.04 5.15 1.41
N ALA A 170 2.79 4.72 1.46
CA ALA A 170 2.22 4.01 2.59
C ALA A 170 1.26 2.90 2.14
N ILE A 171 1.04 1.92 3.02
CA ILE A 171 -0.05 0.95 2.90
C ILE A 171 -1.02 1.20 4.05
N LYS A 172 -2.29 1.39 3.73
CA LYS A 172 -3.40 1.42 4.68
C LYS A 172 -4.18 0.11 4.55
N ILE A 173 -4.24 -0.68 5.61
CA ILE A 173 -5.10 -1.86 5.69
C ILE A 173 -6.41 -1.43 6.33
N VAL A 174 -7.51 -1.90 5.77
CA VAL A 174 -8.86 -1.69 6.27
C VAL A 174 -9.47 -3.07 6.49
N LYS A 175 -9.73 -3.43 7.74
CA LYS A 175 -10.36 -4.70 8.11
C LYS A 175 -11.84 -4.52 8.38
N GLN A 176 -12.67 -5.33 7.73
CA GLN A 176 -14.11 -5.21 7.87
C GLN A 176 -14.82 -6.58 7.76
N ASP A 177 -16.06 -6.63 8.24
CA ASP A 177 -16.98 -7.76 8.06
C ASP A 177 -17.40 -7.90 6.60
N THR A 178 -17.49 -9.13 6.10
CA THR A 178 -17.86 -9.43 4.72
C THR A 178 -19.28 -8.95 4.38
N ASP A 179 -20.21 -9.14 5.28
CA ASP A 179 -21.64 -8.95 5.02
C ASP A 179 -22.10 -7.53 5.42
N THR A 180 -21.70 -7.08 6.62
CA THR A 180 -22.16 -5.81 7.20
C THR A 180 -21.24 -4.63 6.88
N ARG A 181 -19.99 -4.86 6.40
CA ARG A 181 -18.96 -3.85 6.19
C ARG A 181 -18.51 -3.13 7.47
N GLN A 182 -18.97 -3.59 8.63
CA GLN A 182 -18.53 -3.06 9.92
C GLN A 182 -17.01 -3.23 10.07
N ARG A 183 -16.35 -2.22 10.60
CA ARG A 183 -14.90 -2.23 10.88
C ARG A 183 -14.55 -3.19 11.99
N LEU A 184 -13.46 -3.95 11.83
CA LEU A 184 -13.07 -5.02 12.75
C LEU A 184 -11.70 -4.73 13.36
N ALA A 185 -11.71 -4.44 14.66
CA ALA A 185 -10.50 -4.25 15.45
C ALA A 185 -9.82 -5.59 15.82
N GLY A 186 -8.54 -5.55 16.16
CA GLY A 186 -7.81 -6.65 16.79
C GLY A 186 -7.25 -7.70 15.81
N ALA A 187 -7.54 -7.62 14.52
CA ALA A 187 -6.87 -8.47 13.52
C ALA A 187 -5.37 -8.20 13.53
N LYS A 188 -4.53 -9.25 13.40
CA LYS A 188 -3.08 -9.11 13.28
C LYS A 188 -2.62 -9.50 11.89
N PHE A 189 -1.73 -8.67 11.35
CA PHE A 189 -1.18 -8.82 10.01
C PHE A 189 0.33 -8.96 10.08
N ARG A 190 0.87 -9.94 9.39
CA ARG A 190 2.30 -10.01 9.06
C ARG A 190 2.53 -9.21 7.79
N PHE A 191 3.38 -8.22 7.90
CA PHE A 191 3.98 -7.46 6.80
C PHE A 191 5.30 -8.11 6.42
N ARG A 192 5.61 -8.16 5.12
CA ARG A 192 6.91 -8.59 4.59
C ARG A 192 7.36 -7.70 3.44
N ASP A 193 8.56 -7.18 3.52
CA ASP A 193 9.26 -6.56 2.39
C ASP A 193 9.95 -7.67 1.57
N THR A 194 9.51 -7.88 0.33
CA THR A 194 10.02 -8.96 -0.52
C THR A 194 11.46 -8.76 -0.99
N THR A 195 12.02 -7.55 -0.83
CA THR A 195 13.38 -7.21 -1.31
C THR A 195 14.46 -7.66 -0.33
N ASN A 196 14.21 -7.52 0.98
CA ASN A 196 15.17 -7.79 2.04
C ASN A 196 14.67 -8.81 3.07
N ASN A 197 13.47 -9.39 2.87
CA ASN A 197 12.78 -10.30 3.77
C ASN A 197 12.48 -9.72 5.17
N TYR A 198 12.54 -8.41 5.34
CA TYR A 198 12.14 -7.78 6.59
C TYR A 198 10.66 -8.07 6.87
N THR A 199 10.36 -8.48 8.10
CA THR A 199 8.99 -8.75 8.56
C THR A 199 8.66 -7.95 9.80
N ALA A 200 7.38 -7.55 9.90
CA ALA A 200 6.82 -6.90 11.07
C ALA A 200 5.37 -7.34 11.27
N THR A 201 4.86 -7.18 12.49
CA THR A 201 3.46 -7.48 12.81
C THR A 201 2.73 -6.20 13.19
N PHE A 202 1.54 -6.01 12.64
CA PHE A 202 0.66 -4.87 12.90
C PHE A 202 -0.70 -5.35 13.36
N THR A 203 -1.32 -4.61 14.28
CA THR A 203 -2.65 -4.91 14.81
C THR A 203 -3.63 -3.82 14.37
N ALA A 204 -4.80 -4.20 13.86
CA ALA A 204 -5.86 -3.27 13.51
C ALA A 204 -6.38 -2.56 14.76
N ASN A 205 -6.44 -1.25 14.70
CA ASN A 205 -6.93 -0.38 15.77
C ASN A 205 -8.46 -0.48 15.95
N GLY A 206 -9.05 0.32 16.85
CA GLY A 206 -10.50 0.36 17.11
C GLY A 206 -11.36 0.65 15.88
N ASN A 207 -10.80 1.32 14.87
CA ASN A 207 -11.46 1.61 13.58
C ASN A 207 -11.23 0.52 12.54
N GLY A 208 -10.63 -0.61 12.90
CA GLY A 208 -10.28 -1.69 11.96
C GLY A 208 -9.17 -1.32 10.98
N GLU A 209 -8.28 -0.39 11.33
CA GLU A 209 -7.28 0.15 10.40
C GLU A 209 -5.85 -0.07 10.89
N VAL A 210 -4.95 -0.28 9.92
CA VAL A 210 -3.50 -0.22 10.10
C VAL A 210 -2.95 0.74 9.05
N LEU A 211 -2.08 1.68 9.45
CA LEU A 211 -1.29 2.51 8.54
C LEU A 211 0.18 2.14 8.67
N ILE A 212 0.82 1.79 7.54
CA ILE A 212 2.26 1.47 7.45
C ILE A 212 2.91 2.54 6.55
N PRO A 213 3.45 3.62 7.11
CA PRO A 213 4.08 4.70 6.36
C PRO A 213 5.55 4.41 6.03
N GLY A 214 6.16 5.29 5.23
CA GLY A 214 7.61 5.28 4.95
C GLY A 214 8.08 4.12 4.07
N LEU A 215 7.17 3.52 3.29
CA LEU A 215 7.48 2.39 2.42
C LEU A 215 8.07 2.88 1.09
N SER A 216 9.21 2.31 0.69
CA SER A 216 9.85 2.63 -0.60
C SER A 216 8.93 2.29 -1.79
N SER A 217 8.67 3.29 -2.65
CA SER A 217 7.80 3.11 -3.82
C SER A 217 8.50 2.48 -5.03
N ASN A 218 9.57 1.74 -4.81
CA ASN A 218 10.23 0.87 -5.81
C ASN A 218 10.16 -0.61 -5.46
N ARG A 219 9.30 -0.99 -4.47
CA ARG A 219 9.25 -2.34 -3.90
C ARG A 219 7.86 -2.95 -3.95
N ILE A 220 7.85 -4.28 -3.74
CA ILE A 220 6.64 -5.08 -3.54
C ILE A 220 6.62 -5.56 -2.09
N TYR A 221 5.43 -5.50 -1.48
CA TYR A 221 5.19 -5.91 -0.11
C TYR A 221 4.14 -7.01 -0.05
N GLU A 222 4.18 -7.82 0.99
CA GLU A 222 3.21 -8.86 1.25
C GLU A 222 2.54 -8.62 2.60
N ILE A 223 1.21 -8.74 2.62
CA ILE A 223 0.37 -8.67 3.81
C ILE A 223 -0.37 -10.01 3.95
N THR A 224 -0.28 -10.61 5.13
CA THR A 224 -1.00 -11.85 5.48
C THR A 224 -1.67 -11.65 6.82
N GLU A 225 -2.96 -11.94 6.93
CA GLU A 225 -3.60 -12.00 8.22
C GLU A 225 -3.10 -13.24 8.97
N ILE A 226 -2.59 -13.05 10.18
CA ILE A 226 -2.05 -14.14 11.04
C ILE A 226 -2.93 -14.39 12.27
N GLN A 227 -3.86 -13.48 12.56
CA GLN A 227 -4.89 -13.64 13.58
C GLN A 227 -6.13 -12.86 13.17
N ALA A 228 -7.27 -13.56 13.08
CA ALA A 228 -8.56 -12.92 12.81
C ALA A 228 -9.08 -12.18 14.05
N PRO A 229 -9.97 -11.19 13.89
CA PRO A 229 -10.74 -10.64 14.99
C PRO A 229 -11.54 -11.72 15.71
N THR A 230 -11.81 -11.53 17.00
CA THR A 230 -12.64 -12.46 17.77
C THR A 230 -14.01 -12.65 17.12
N GLY A 231 -14.43 -13.89 16.94
CA GLY A 231 -15.70 -14.24 16.31
C GLY A 231 -15.68 -14.28 14.77
N TYR A 232 -14.50 -14.22 14.15
CA TYR A 232 -14.32 -14.23 12.71
C TYR A 232 -13.39 -15.34 12.23
N SER A 233 -13.60 -15.80 10.99
CA SER A 233 -12.71 -16.77 10.33
C SER A 233 -11.45 -16.09 9.83
N LEU A 234 -10.30 -16.74 9.99
CA LEU A 234 -9.01 -16.26 9.49
C LEU A 234 -8.97 -16.29 7.96
N ASP A 235 -8.50 -15.21 7.34
CA ASP A 235 -8.10 -15.16 5.92
C ASP A 235 -6.58 -15.22 5.82
N SER A 236 -6.01 -16.40 5.64
CA SER A 236 -4.57 -16.63 5.57
C SER A 236 -3.94 -16.35 4.20
N ARG A 237 -4.70 -15.83 3.22
CA ARG A 237 -4.19 -15.50 1.90
C ARG A 237 -3.09 -14.44 1.98
N VAL A 238 -2.10 -14.57 1.08
CA VAL A 238 -1.03 -13.58 0.94
C VAL A 238 -1.46 -12.53 -0.09
N HIS A 239 -1.56 -11.28 0.35
CA HIS A 239 -1.87 -10.14 -0.50
C HIS A 239 -0.58 -9.42 -0.89
N ARG A 240 -0.27 -9.42 -2.19
CA ARG A 240 0.90 -8.72 -2.74
C ARG A 240 0.52 -7.32 -3.17
N ILE A 241 1.26 -6.33 -2.69
CA ILE A 241 1.04 -4.92 -2.97
C ILE A 241 2.28 -4.38 -3.69
N ASP A 242 2.09 -3.96 -4.93
CA ASP A 242 3.14 -3.35 -5.75
C ASP A 242 3.07 -1.83 -5.62
N LEU A 243 4.04 -1.23 -4.91
CA LEU A 243 4.17 0.21 -4.80
C LEU A 243 5.07 0.81 -5.88
N ARG A 244 5.62 0.02 -6.79
CA ARG A 244 6.52 0.52 -7.84
C ARG A 244 5.79 1.52 -8.75
N GLY A 245 6.39 2.71 -8.85
CA GLY A 245 5.80 3.80 -9.63
C GLY A 245 4.64 4.55 -8.98
N GLN A 246 4.24 4.21 -7.74
CA GLN A 246 3.12 4.88 -7.04
C GLN A 246 3.51 6.19 -6.36
N GLY A 247 4.80 6.46 -6.24
CA GLY A 247 5.29 7.70 -5.62
C GLY A 247 4.94 7.79 -4.13
N THR A 248 4.44 8.94 -3.71
CA THR A 248 4.07 9.22 -2.31
C THR A 248 2.65 8.78 -1.94
N LYS A 249 1.97 8.03 -2.79
CA LYS A 249 0.58 7.62 -2.57
C LYS A 249 0.44 6.62 -1.43
N THR A 250 -0.73 6.64 -0.78
CA THR A 250 -1.16 5.59 0.14
C THR A 250 -1.99 4.57 -0.62
N TYR A 251 -1.53 3.32 -0.64
CA TYR A 251 -2.29 2.20 -1.17
C TYR A 251 -3.25 1.69 -0.10
N THR A 252 -4.55 1.60 -0.40
CA THR A 252 -5.55 1.05 0.53
C THR A 252 -5.87 -0.39 0.19
N LEU A 253 -5.61 -1.31 1.12
CA LEU A 253 -5.95 -2.73 1.05
C LEU A 253 -7.17 -2.99 1.94
N VAL A 254 -8.29 -3.38 1.36
CA VAL A 254 -9.50 -3.77 2.10
C VAL A 254 -9.54 -5.28 2.24
N LEU A 255 -9.57 -5.77 3.49
CA LEU A 255 -9.61 -7.19 3.83
C LEU A 255 -10.90 -7.50 4.60
N ASN A 256 -11.63 -8.52 4.14
CA ASN A 256 -12.90 -8.91 4.71
C ASN A 256 -12.75 -10.24 5.47
N ASN A 257 -13.38 -10.36 6.66
CA ASN A 257 -13.56 -11.64 7.31
C ASN A 257 -15.06 -11.97 7.43
N LYS A 258 -15.37 -13.23 7.36
CA LYS A 258 -16.72 -13.75 7.57
C LYS A 258 -16.90 -14.04 9.06
N ALA A 259 -18.00 -13.56 9.66
CA ALA A 259 -18.31 -13.85 11.04
C ALA A 259 -18.59 -15.36 11.22
N ASN A 260 -18.19 -15.91 12.35
CA ASN A 260 -18.53 -17.28 12.74
C ASN A 260 -19.85 -17.25 13.53
N TYR A 261 -20.87 -17.90 13.01
CA TYR A 261 -22.19 -17.99 13.62
C TYR A 261 -22.48 -19.43 14.04
N GLY A 262 -23.16 -19.59 15.17
CA GLY A 262 -23.79 -20.82 15.62
C GLY A 262 -25.30 -20.64 15.77
N ALA A 263 -25.97 -21.64 16.34
CA ALA A 263 -27.39 -21.59 16.66
C ALA A 263 -27.67 -22.23 18.02
N ILE A 264 -28.77 -21.81 18.67
CA ILE A 264 -29.29 -22.42 19.88
C ILE A 264 -30.69 -22.94 19.55
N ARG A 265 -30.91 -24.23 19.78
CA ARG A 265 -32.20 -24.87 19.67
C ARG A 265 -32.79 -25.07 21.07
N ILE A 266 -33.96 -24.49 21.34
CA ILE A 266 -34.70 -24.69 22.56
C ILE A 266 -35.66 -25.87 22.29
N ILE A 267 -35.65 -26.88 23.20
CA ILE A 267 -36.55 -28.00 23.22
C ILE A 267 -37.40 -27.81 24.47
N LYS A 268 -38.70 -27.55 24.25
CA LYS A 268 -39.68 -27.34 25.32
C LYS A 268 -40.53 -28.58 25.52
N GLN A 269 -40.56 -29.10 26.74
CA GLN A 269 -41.29 -30.35 27.04
C GLN A 269 -41.94 -30.31 28.43
N ASP A 270 -42.90 -31.21 28.65
CA ASP A 270 -43.49 -31.48 29.95
C ASP A 270 -42.44 -32.17 30.85
N VAL A 271 -42.38 -31.81 32.15
CA VAL A 271 -41.36 -32.34 33.06
C VAL A 271 -41.56 -33.82 33.37
N GLU A 272 -42.78 -34.34 33.26
CA GLU A 272 -43.14 -35.71 33.63
C GLU A 272 -43.29 -36.61 32.40
N SER A 273 -44.12 -36.19 31.44
CA SER A 273 -44.43 -37.00 30.23
C SER A 273 -43.39 -36.85 29.13
N LYS A 274 -42.52 -35.80 29.18
CA LYS A 274 -41.57 -35.41 28.15
C LYS A 274 -42.22 -35.06 26.78
N GLU A 275 -43.56 -34.92 26.78
CA GLU A 275 -44.28 -34.48 25.58
C GLU A 275 -43.85 -33.05 25.17
N PRO A 276 -43.74 -32.78 23.85
CA PRO A 276 -43.37 -31.48 23.32
C PRO A 276 -44.44 -30.41 23.65
N LEU A 277 -44.01 -29.21 24.00
CA LEU A 277 -44.89 -28.10 24.38
C LEU A 277 -44.78 -26.92 23.41
N ALA A 278 -45.85 -26.71 22.67
CA ALA A 278 -45.99 -25.58 21.74
C ALA A 278 -46.39 -24.29 22.48
N GLY A 279 -46.07 -23.13 21.88
CA GLY A 279 -46.57 -21.84 22.33
C GLY A 279 -45.83 -21.23 23.51
N ALA A 280 -44.75 -21.84 24.03
CA ALA A 280 -43.87 -21.19 24.98
C ALA A 280 -43.11 -20.02 24.33
N VAL A 281 -43.14 -18.85 24.93
CA VAL A 281 -42.39 -17.69 24.47
C VAL A 281 -41.13 -17.52 25.29
N PHE A 282 -39.99 -17.48 24.60
CA PHE A 282 -38.69 -17.24 25.20
C PHE A 282 -38.16 -15.88 24.72
N GLU A 283 -37.59 -15.13 25.66
CA GLU A 283 -36.75 -13.96 25.38
C GLU A 283 -35.30 -14.40 25.51
N TRP A 284 -34.52 -14.15 24.44
CA TRP A 284 -33.09 -14.34 24.50
C TRP A 284 -32.36 -13.01 24.42
N LYS A 285 -31.23 -12.91 25.11
CA LYS A 285 -30.41 -11.70 25.24
C LYS A 285 -28.97 -12.04 24.92
N ASP A 286 -28.34 -11.28 24.01
CA ASP A 286 -26.89 -11.26 23.84
C ASP A 286 -26.29 -10.39 24.96
N THR A 287 -25.56 -11.02 25.88
CA THR A 287 -25.01 -10.31 27.05
C THR A 287 -23.86 -9.35 26.72
N THR A 288 -23.40 -9.34 25.46
CA THR A 288 -22.29 -8.47 24.99
C THR A 288 -22.77 -7.07 24.61
N ASN A 289 -23.97 -6.99 24.04
CA ASN A 289 -24.55 -5.74 23.50
C ASN A 289 -25.98 -5.46 23.95
N ASP A 290 -26.49 -6.26 24.91
CA ASP A 290 -27.83 -6.17 25.45
C ASP A 290 -28.96 -6.35 24.42
N TYR A 291 -28.66 -6.84 23.20
CA TYR A 291 -29.67 -7.10 22.19
C TYR A 291 -30.60 -8.22 22.66
N THR A 292 -31.92 -7.99 22.58
CA THR A 292 -32.94 -8.94 22.98
C THR A 292 -33.94 -9.19 21.84
N GLN A 293 -34.42 -10.43 21.77
CA GLN A 293 -35.47 -10.82 20.83
C GLN A 293 -36.31 -11.94 21.44
N ARG A 294 -37.57 -12.08 20.99
CA ARG A 294 -38.50 -13.16 21.41
C ARG A 294 -38.69 -14.19 20.32
N VAL A 295 -38.80 -15.44 20.74
CA VAL A 295 -39.09 -16.59 19.88
C VAL A 295 -40.14 -17.48 20.54
N THR A 296 -40.92 -18.18 19.75
CA THR A 296 -42.02 -19.04 20.23
C THR A 296 -41.79 -20.46 19.76
N THR A 297 -42.02 -21.46 20.64
CA THR A 297 -41.89 -22.88 20.26
C THR A 297 -43.03 -23.29 19.35
N GLY A 298 -42.68 -24.05 18.27
CA GLY A 298 -43.61 -24.64 17.34
C GLY A 298 -44.40 -25.85 17.94
N TRP A 299 -45.22 -26.44 17.13
CA TRP A 299 -46.06 -27.62 17.49
C TRP A 299 -45.22 -28.82 17.95
N ASP A 300 -43.96 -28.92 17.46
CA ASP A 300 -42.97 -29.93 17.86
C ASP A 300 -42.24 -29.59 19.18
N GLY A 301 -42.67 -28.54 19.88
CA GLY A 301 -42.03 -28.04 21.11
C GLY A 301 -40.69 -27.42 20.88
N THR A 302 -40.25 -27.13 19.64
CA THR A 302 -38.93 -26.59 19.40
C THR A 302 -38.93 -25.20 18.76
N VAL A 303 -37.87 -24.47 18.98
CA VAL A 303 -37.51 -23.23 18.23
C VAL A 303 -36.00 -23.09 18.13
N THR A 304 -35.50 -22.68 16.96
CA THR A 304 -34.09 -22.47 16.73
C THR A 304 -33.78 -20.98 16.55
N ILE A 305 -32.84 -20.46 17.34
CA ILE A 305 -32.30 -19.14 17.23
C ILE A 305 -30.98 -19.26 16.45
N SER A 306 -30.99 -18.84 15.17
CA SER A 306 -29.85 -18.96 14.27
C SER A 306 -29.11 -17.61 14.11
N GLY A 307 -27.91 -17.64 13.51
CA GLY A 307 -27.12 -16.44 13.25
C GLY A 307 -26.49 -15.82 14.51
N LEU A 308 -26.35 -16.58 15.58
CA LEU A 308 -25.75 -16.16 16.83
C LEU A 308 -24.21 -16.17 16.72
N SER A 309 -23.56 -15.04 16.99
CA SER A 309 -22.09 -14.94 16.95
C SER A 309 -21.46 -15.85 17.99
N VAL A 310 -20.41 -16.59 17.60
CA VAL A 310 -19.60 -17.37 18.55
C VAL A 310 -18.75 -16.44 19.45
N ASN A 311 -18.17 -17.01 20.51
CA ASN A 311 -17.41 -16.31 21.58
C ASN A 311 -18.26 -15.28 22.33
N ARG A 312 -19.58 -15.59 22.48
CA ARG A 312 -20.54 -14.80 23.23
C ARG A 312 -21.37 -15.67 24.17
N VAL A 313 -21.97 -15.01 25.15
CA VAL A 313 -22.90 -15.63 26.10
C VAL A 313 -24.29 -15.10 25.81
N TYR A 314 -25.23 -16.02 25.67
CA TYR A 314 -26.64 -15.74 25.45
C TYR A 314 -27.43 -16.16 26.69
N GLU A 315 -28.28 -15.27 27.20
CA GLU A 315 -29.21 -15.57 28.29
C GLU A 315 -30.60 -15.82 27.70
N ILE A 316 -31.22 -16.97 28.06
CA ILE A 316 -32.50 -17.39 27.52
C ILE A 316 -33.45 -17.53 28.72
N ARG A 317 -34.57 -16.82 28.70
CA ARG A 317 -35.58 -16.80 29.75
C ARG A 317 -36.96 -17.04 29.16
N GLU A 318 -37.74 -17.90 29.77
CA GLU A 318 -39.16 -18.07 29.46
C GLU A 318 -39.96 -16.85 29.92
N VAL A 319 -40.63 -16.16 29.04
CA VAL A 319 -41.49 -15.00 29.35
C VAL A 319 -42.98 -15.36 29.34
N GLN A 320 -43.35 -16.43 28.65
CA GLN A 320 -44.71 -16.96 28.67
C GLN A 320 -44.67 -18.49 28.62
N ALA A 321 -45.36 -19.18 29.51
CA ALA A 321 -45.50 -20.61 29.47
C ALA A 321 -46.60 -21.05 28.46
N PRO A 322 -46.58 -22.31 27.98
CA PRO A 322 -47.71 -22.91 27.30
C PRO A 322 -48.96 -22.89 28.15
N ALA A 323 -50.13 -22.88 27.52
CA ALA A 323 -51.42 -22.94 28.21
C ALA A 323 -51.53 -24.19 29.11
N GLY A 324 -51.93 -24.00 30.37
CA GLY A 324 -52.06 -25.06 31.36
C GLY A 324 -50.74 -25.44 32.06
N TYR A 325 -49.68 -24.72 31.84
CA TYR A 325 -48.36 -24.97 32.44
C TYR A 325 -47.86 -23.79 33.27
N SER A 326 -47.12 -24.10 34.32
CA SER A 326 -46.45 -23.09 35.16
C SER A 326 -45.18 -22.60 34.49
N ARG A 327 -44.94 -21.27 34.46
CA ARG A 327 -43.76 -20.68 33.88
C ARG A 327 -42.49 -20.98 34.66
N ASN A 328 -41.44 -21.43 33.96
CA ASN A 328 -40.11 -21.56 34.53
C ASN A 328 -39.32 -20.23 34.37
N THR A 329 -39.20 -19.47 35.42
CA THR A 329 -38.57 -18.14 35.42
C THR A 329 -37.04 -18.16 35.46
N THR A 330 -36.43 -19.33 35.71
CA THR A 330 -34.95 -19.45 35.81
C THR A 330 -34.30 -19.23 34.46
N PRO A 331 -33.43 -18.25 34.28
CA PRO A 331 -32.71 -18.04 33.04
C PRO A 331 -31.66 -19.12 32.81
N THR A 332 -31.43 -19.46 31.55
CA THR A 332 -30.33 -20.35 31.10
C THR A 332 -29.33 -19.55 30.35
N ARG A 333 -28.05 -19.64 30.73
CA ARG A 333 -26.94 -19.03 30.00
C ARG A 333 -26.27 -20.07 29.10
N VAL A 334 -26.12 -19.73 27.81
CA VAL A 334 -25.46 -20.57 26.78
C VAL A 334 -24.25 -19.82 26.27
N SER A 335 -23.06 -20.38 26.45
CA SER A 335 -21.83 -19.85 25.89
C SER A 335 -21.55 -20.49 24.52
N LEU A 336 -21.65 -19.73 23.44
CA LEU A 336 -21.19 -20.16 22.12
C LEU A 336 -19.71 -19.83 21.97
N THR A 337 -18.87 -20.87 21.95
CA THR A 337 -17.42 -20.75 21.73
C THR A 337 -17.10 -20.88 20.25
N GLN A 338 -15.84 -20.65 19.85
CA GLN A 338 -15.37 -20.85 18.48
C GLN A 338 -15.65 -22.27 17.95
N ASN A 339 -15.64 -23.28 18.81
CA ASN A 339 -15.93 -24.68 18.43
C ASN A 339 -17.38 -24.89 18.04
N HIS A 340 -18.28 -23.96 18.37
CA HIS A 340 -19.70 -24.00 18.02
C HIS A 340 -20.02 -23.29 16.69
N ALA A 341 -18.99 -22.80 15.96
CA ALA A 341 -19.19 -22.20 14.64
C ALA A 341 -19.78 -23.23 13.66
N GLY A 342 -20.92 -22.87 13.05
CA GLY A 342 -21.67 -23.76 12.17
C GLY A 342 -22.48 -24.84 12.87
N GLN A 343 -22.48 -24.90 14.22
CA GLN A 343 -23.21 -25.91 14.99
C GLN A 343 -24.47 -25.34 15.67
N THR A 344 -25.40 -26.24 16.00
CA THR A 344 -26.58 -25.91 16.80
C THR A 344 -26.47 -26.59 18.17
N ILE A 345 -26.47 -25.77 19.24
CA ILE A 345 -26.48 -26.24 20.63
C ILE A 345 -27.92 -26.40 21.07
N ALA A 346 -28.29 -27.59 21.53
CA ALA A 346 -29.65 -27.86 22.05
C ALA A 346 -29.68 -27.61 23.57
N ILE A 347 -30.73 -26.95 24.03
CA ILE A 347 -31.06 -26.80 25.46
C ILE A 347 -32.49 -27.31 25.69
N VAL A 348 -32.69 -28.07 26.77
CA VAL A 348 -34.01 -28.57 27.15
C VAL A 348 -34.58 -27.64 28.27
N ARG A 349 -35.86 -27.27 28.10
CA ARG A 349 -36.59 -26.43 29.01
C ARG A 349 -37.90 -27.14 29.37
N GLU A 350 -38.18 -27.33 30.65
CA GLU A 350 -39.30 -28.11 31.12
C GLU A 350 -40.26 -27.23 31.89
N ASN A 351 -41.59 -27.53 31.73
CA ASN A 351 -42.66 -26.96 32.53
C ASN A 351 -43.49 -28.07 33.17
N ARG A 352 -44.09 -27.75 34.31
CA ARG A 352 -44.99 -28.62 35.02
C ARG A 352 -46.43 -28.18 34.78
N LYS A 353 -47.32 -29.13 34.52
CA LYS A 353 -48.78 -28.86 34.44
C LYS A 353 -49.27 -28.19 35.70
N ILE A 354 -50.11 -27.22 35.52
CA ILE A 354 -50.90 -26.65 36.65
C ILE A 354 -51.91 -27.67 37.09
N PRO A 355 -51.95 -28.13 38.36
CA PRO A 355 -52.93 -29.07 38.79
C PRO A 355 -54.34 -28.51 38.59
N VAL A 356 -55.20 -29.29 37.90
CA VAL A 356 -56.61 -28.96 37.81
C VAL A 356 -57.24 -29.39 39.14
N TYR A 357 -57.63 -28.41 39.95
CA TYR A 357 -58.38 -28.70 41.15
C TYR A 357 -59.81 -29.09 40.77
N ASN A 358 -60.11 -30.36 40.83
CA ASN A 358 -61.49 -30.85 40.78
C ASN A 358 -61.99 -30.90 42.23
N PRO A 359 -62.87 -29.99 42.64
CA PRO A 359 -63.46 -30.10 43.97
C PRO A 359 -64.20 -31.42 44.09
N PRO A 360 -64.12 -32.11 45.23
CA PRO A 360 -64.91 -33.34 45.42
C PRO A 360 -66.40 -33.01 45.25
N PRO A 361 -67.19 -33.94 44.68
CA PRO A 361 -68.61 -33.72 44.57
C PRO A 361 -69.18 -33.39 45.93
N PRO A 362 -70.15 -32.47 46.06
CA PRO A 362 -70.78 -32.14 47.32
C PRO A 362 -71.34 -33.39 47.95
N THR A 363 -70.84 -33.70 49.17
CA THR A 363 -71.41 -34.80 49.99
C THR A 363 -72.80 -34.39 50.49
N TYR A 364 -73.82 -34.94 49.86
CA TYR A 364 -75.16 -34.80 50.31
C TYR A 364 -75.39 -35.74 51.54
N TRP A 365 -75.68 -35.19 52.70
CA TRP A 365 -76.17 -35.96 53.86
C TRP A 365 -77.58 -36.43 53.52
N PRO A 366 -77.93 -37.71 53.69
CA PRO A 366 -79.29 -38.16 53.49
C PRO A 366 -80.17 -37.44 54.56
N GLY A 367 -81.12 -36.64 54.02
CA GLY A 367 -82.09 -35.95 54.87
C GLY A 367 -82.05 -34.44 54.95
N TYR A 368 -81.00 -33.73 54.37
CA TYR A 368 -80.97 -32.28 54.31
C TYR A 368 -81.50 -31.78 52.96
N ILE A 369 -82.69 -31.15 52.93
CA ILE A 369 -83.29 -30.42 51.83
C ILE A 369 -82.84 -28.96 52.00
N PRO A 370 -81.88 -28.43 51.33
CA PRO A 370 -81.51 -27.03 51.42
C PRO A 370 -82.67 -26.17 50.89
N PRO A 371 -82.86 -24.96 51.49
CA PRO A 371 -83.84 -24.03 51.00
C PRO A 371 -83.42 -23.60 49.55
N VAL A 372 -84.41 -23.59 48.67
CA VAL A 372 -84.26 -23.13 47.30
C VAL A 372 -83.96 -21.64 47.37
N THR A 373 -82.68 -21.31 47.29
CA THR A 373 -82.22 -19.94 47.08
C THR A 373 -82.23 -19.68 45.60
N TYR A 374 -83.13 -18.86 45.12
CA TYR A 374 -83.03 -18.33 43.77
C TYR A 374 -81.75 -17.55 43.59
N TYR A 375 -80.81 -18.14 42.85
CA TYR A 375 -79.57 -17.43 42.48
C TYR A 375 -79.91 -16.52 41.34
N ASN A 376 -79.99 -15.22 41.57
CA ASN A 376 -79.94 -14.22 40.53
C ASN A 376 -78.49 -14.12 40.04
N PRO A 377 -78.19 -14.49 38.77
CA PRO A 377 -76.84 -14.33 38.29
C PRO A 377 -76.44 -12.85 38.28
N PRO A 378 -75.22 -12.51 38.65
CA PRO A 378 -74.79 -11.15 38.65
C PRO A 378 -74.92 -10.57 37.21
N VAL A 379 -75.59 -9.42 37.11
CA VAL A 379 -75.65 -8.63 35.91
C VAL A 379 -74.24 -8.18 35.58
N TYR A 380 -73.69 -8.77 34.49
CA TYR A 380 -72.42 -8.28 33.96
C TYR A 380 -72.60 -6.87 33.46
N TYR A 381 -72.09 -5.92 34.13
CA TYR A 381 -71.95 -4.54 33.69
C TYR A 381 -70.88 -4.51 32.63
N ASN A 382 -71.24 -4.36 31.35
CA ASN A 382 -70.30 -4.06 30.30
C ASN A 382 -69.90 -2.60 30.43
N PRO A 383 -68.62 -2.29 30.74
CA PRO A 383 -68.20 -0.88 30.67
C PRO A 383 -68.24 -0.38 29.25
N PRO A 384 -68.57 0.93 29.04
CA PRO A 384 -68.60 1.51 27.72
C PRO A 384 -67.23 1.44 27.05
N LYS A 385 -67.22 0.99 25.77
CA LYS A 385 -66.05 1.02 24.93
C LYS A 385 -65.71 2.50 24.68
N TYR A 386 -64.65 2.97 25.30
CA TYR A 386 -64.01 4.23 24.94
C TYR A 386 -63.25 4.01 23.64
N TYR A 387 -63.67 4.60 22.54
CA TYR A 387 -62.89 4.75 21.32
C TYR A 387 -61.88 5.87 21.57
N TYR A 388 -60.62 5.52 21.77
CA TYR A 388 -59.54 6.50 21.65
C TYR A 388 -59.34 6.81 20.15
N ARG A 389 -59.69 8.04 19.78
CA ARG A 389 -59.20 8.65 18.51
C ARG A 389 -57.71 8.88 18.67
N GLY A 390 -56.88 8.09 18.04
CA GLY A 390 -55.44 8.32 17.99
C GLY A 390 -55.13 9.58 17.23
N CYS A 391 -54.45 10.53 17.89
CA CYS A 391 -53.83 11.63 17.19
C CYS A 391 -52.61 11.09 16.41
N VAL A 392 -52.58 11.31 15.10
CA VAL A 392 -51.44 11.05 14.24
C VAL A 392 -50.51 12.27 14.35
N MET A 393 -49.31 12.05 14.92
CA MET A 393 -48.26 13.07 14.89
C MET A 393 -47.46 12.91 13.60
N VAL A 394 -47.54 13.87 12.72
CA VAL A 394 -46.70 13.99 11.52
C VAL A 394 -45.46 14.79 11.90
N ILE A 395 -44.28 14.12 11.91
CA ILE A 395 -42.99 14.79 12.05
C ILE A 395 -42.52 15.16 10.67
N VAL A 396 -42.47 16.46 10.35
CA VAL A 396 -41.84 17.01 9.13
C VAL A 396 -40.36 17.27 9.49
N VAL A 397 -39.44 16.50 8.87
CA VAL A 397 -38.01 16.79 8.93
C VAL A 397 -37.69 17.80 7.81
N VAL A 398 -37.36 19.03 8.18
CA VAL A 398 -36.79 20.01 7.26
C VAL A 398 -35.27 19.90 7.32
N CYS A 399 -34.66 19.49 6.22
CA CYS A 399 -33.21 19.56 6.02
C CYS A 399 -32.86 21.01 5.57
N TRP A 400 -31.94 21.60 6.30
CA TRP A 400 -31.15 22.75 5.85
C TRP A 400 -29.73 22.31 5.55
#